data_9f7a00daeb4eeeda14336b2a6c312f25
#
_entry.id   9f7a00daeb4eeeda14336b2a6c312f25
#
_cell.length_a   1.000
_cell.length_b   1.000
_cell.length_c   1.000
_cell.angle_alpha   90.00
_cell.angle_beta   90.00
_cell.angle_gamma   90.00
#
_symmetry.space_group_name_H-M   'P 1'
#
loop_
_entity.id
_entity.type
_entity.pdbx_description
1 polymer ?
#
loop_
_entity_poly.entity_id
_entity_poly.type
_entity_poly.pdbx_seq_one_letter_code
_entity_poly.pdbx_strand_id
1 'polypeptide(L)'
;FKKGLFYGGNKLEKSHELLRDFLEKNNYTENVKRLSLIDVHTGMGKMGKDTIMVASSNTFQKETLDDLFSKSQNVCYTHKDSKNEVTKGYELTKGDVADNYPTLFRNVEQVISVTQEFGTYHNLVVANELIKENQAWHYGSKGKKYDNRELYEVFSPISNNQVRYEMMKRGVLVFYKIFKNMLN
;
A
#
# COMPACT_ATOMS: atom_id res chain seq x y z
N PHE A 1 1.82 -19.54 -11.00
CA PHE A 1 0.92 -20.59 -10.46
C PHE A 1 -0.46 -20.00 -10.21
N LYS A 2 -1.52 -20.47 -10.91
CA LYS A 2 -2.91 -19.97 -10.74
C LYS A 2 -3.50 -20.14 -9.33
N LYS A 3 -2.92 -21.00 -8.51
CA LYS A 3 -3.31 -21.22 -7.11
C LYS A 3 -2.23 -20.75 -6.13
N GLY A 4 -1.24 -20.01 -6.61
CA GLY A 4 -0.18 -19.46 -5.77
C GLY A 4 -0.64 -18.23 -5.00
N LEU A 5 -0.06 -18.02 -3.82
CA LEU A 5 -0.38 -16.92 -2.91
C LEU A 5 -0.30 -15.53 -3.59
N PHE A 6 0.64 -15.34 -4.49
CA PHE A 6 0.88 -14.07 -5.19
C PHE A 6 0.42 -14.10 -6.66
N TYR A 7 -0.60 -14.91 -6.99
CA TYR A 7 -1.16 -14.91 -8.32
C TYR A 7 -2.05 -13.69 -8.55
N GLY A 8 -1.55 -12.73 -9.33
CA GLY A 8 -2.24 -11.47 -9.63
C GLY A 8 -3.36 -11.57 -10.68
N GLY A 9 -3.79 -12.78 -11.05
CA GLY A 9 -4.86 -12.93 -12.04
C GLY A 9 -4.38 -12.84 -13.49
N ASN A 10 -5.31 -12.74 -14.42
CA ASN A 10 -5.08 -12.60 -15.87
C ASN A 10 -5.85 -11.41 -16.49
N LYS A 11 -6.51 -10.64 -15.67
CA LYS A 11 -7.24 -9.41 -16.01
C LYS A 11 -7.30 -8.50 -14.79
N LEU A 12 -7.67 -7.25 -15.02
CA LEU A 12 -7.89 -6.29 -13.95
C LEU A 12 -9.02 -6.78 -13.02
N GLU A 13 -8.80 -6.65 -11.72
CA GLU A 13 -9.81 -7.00 -10.72
C GLU A 13 -11.02 -6.04 -10.80
N LYS A 14 -12.20 -6.54 -10.45
CA LYS A 14 -13.45 -5.77 -10.58
C LYS A 14 -13.46 -4.47 -9.77
N SER A 15 -12.82 -4.45 -8.60
CA SER A 15 -12.66 -3.25 -7.78
C SER A 15 -11.88 -2.15 -8.50
N HIS A 16 -10.81 -2.51 -9.18
CA HIS A 16 -9.99 -1.58 -9.95
C HIS A 16 -10.71 -1.09 -11.21
N GLU A 17 -11.46 -1.97 -11.90
CA GLU A 17 -12.33 -1.55 -13.01
C GLU A 17 -13.34 -0.49 -12.55
N LEU A 18 -14.02 -0.75 -11.43
CA LEU A 18 -15.03 0.16 -10.89
C LEU A 18 -14.44 1.51 -10.46
N LEU A 19 -13.26 1.51 -9.83
CA LEU A 19 -12.60 2.75 -9.42
C LEU A 19 -12.16 3.57 -10.65
N ARG A 20 -11.54 2.94 -11.63
CA ARG A 20 -11.18 3.58 -12.90
C ARG A 20 -12.41 4.19 -13.57
N ASP A 21 -13.46 3.39 -13.75
CA ASP A 21 -14.70 3.82 -14.37
C ASP A 21 -15.33 5.01 -13.62
N PHE A 22 -15.27 5.02 -12.30
CA PHE A 22 -15.76 6.11 -11.47
C PHE A 22 -14.97 7.40 -11.72
N LEU A 23 -13.65 7.33 -11.76
CA LEU A 23 -12.77 8.48 -11.99
C LEU A 23 -13.00 9.06 -13.40
N GLU A 24 -13.05 8.21 -14.43
CA GLU A 24 -13.24 8.61 -15.83
C GLU A 24 -14.64 9.20 -16.09
N LYS A 25 -15.71 8.54 -15.63
CA LYS A 25 -17.09 9.01 -15.82
C LYS A 25 -17.41 10.34 -15.17
N ASN A 26 -16.69 10.68 -14.12
CA ASN A 26 -16.87 11.97 -13.43
C ASN A 26 -15.85 13.04 -13.90
N ASN A 27 -15.07 12.76 -14.93
CA ASN A 27 -14.03 13.64 -15.48
C ASN A 27 -12.97 14.09 -14.45
N TYR A 28 -12.76 13.29 -13.38
CA TYR A 28 -11.78 13.61 -12.36
C TYR A 28 -10.34 13.48 -12.88
N THR A 29 -10.14 12.80 -14.01
CA THR A 29 -8.81 12.58 -14.61
C THR A 29 -8.33 13.70 -15.54
N GLU A 30 -9.18 14.67 -15.91
CA GLU A 30 -8.87 15.62 -16.99
C GLU A 30 -8.33 16.97 -16.51
N ASN A 31 -8.82 17.45 -15.36
CA ASN A 31 -8.55 18.82 -14.88
C ASN A 31 -7.72 18.89 -13.59
N VAL A 32 -7.13 17.77 -13.19
CA VAL A 32 -6.29 17.69 -11.99
C VAL A 32 -4.89 18.15 -12.33
N LYS A 33 -4.39 19.17 -11.62
CA LYS A 33 -3.02 19.66 -11.73
C LYS A 33 -2.10 19.08 -10.68
N ARG A 34 -2.62 18.80 -9.50
CA ARG A 34 -1.90 18.24 -8.38
C ARG A 34 -2.62 17.00 -7.88
N LEU A 35 -1.91 15.92 -7.76
CA LEU A 35 -2.45 14.64 -7.31
C LEU A 35 -1.65 14.14 -6.09
N SER A 36 -2.35 13.80 -5.02
CA SER A 36 -1.77 13.00 -3.97
C SER A 36 -2.54 11.69 -3.81
N LEU A 37 -1.80 10.59 -3.74
CA LEU A 37 -2.33 9.26 -3.50
C LEU A 37 -1.60 8.63 -2.32
N ILE A 38 -2.36 8.17 -1.35
CA ILE A 38 -1.85 7.41 -0.20
C ILE A 38 -2.58 6.07 -0.19
N ASP A 39 -1.87 5.02 -0.53
CA ASP A 39 -2.36 3.64 -0.44
C ASP A 39 -1.94 3.05 0.90
N VAL A 40 -2.92 2.71 1.75
CA VAL A 40 -2.66 2.26 3.11
C VAL A 40 -2.68 0.75 3.19
N HIS A 41 -1.54 0.17 3.54
CA HIS A 41 -1.34 -1.26 3.70
C HIS A 41 -0.99 -1.64 5.13
N THR A 42 -1.18 -2.90 5.46
CA THR A 42 -0.81 -3.50 6.73
C THR A 42 -0.23 -4.90 6.52
N GLY A 43 0.75 -5.29 7.32
CA GLY A 43 1.30 -6.65 7.31
C GLY A 43 2.80 -6.69 7.56
N MET A 44 3.58 -5.92 6.84
CA MET A 44 5.04 -6.02 6.87
C MET A 44 5.69 -4.91 7.69
N GLY A 45 6.71 -5.27 8.47
CA GLY A 45 7.50 -4.33 9.23
C GLY A 45 7.34 -4.46 10.75
N LYS A 46 7.88 -3.48 11.47
CA LYS A 46 7.80 -3.45 12.94
C LYS A 46 6.40 -3.03 13.38
N MET A 47 5.79 -3.79 14.28
CA MET A 47 4.44 -3.55 14.79
C MET A 47 4.19 -2.09 15.18
N GLY A 48 3.13 -1.50 14.63
CA GLY A 48 2.73 -0.12 14.86
C GLY A 48 3.65 0.95 14.26
N LYS A 49 4.63 0.56 13.45
CA LYS A 49 5.49 1.48 12.69
C LYS A 49 5.15 1.38 11.21
N ASP A 50 5.29 2.50 10.53
CA ASP A 50 5.06 2.60 9.11
C ASP A 50 6.36 2.72 8.30
N THR A 51 6.32 2.22 7.10
CA THR A 51 7.29 2.46 6.04
C THR A 51 6.58 3.16 4.89
N ILE A 52 7.16 4.24 4.40
CA ILE A 52 6.66 4.95 3.21
C ILE A 52 7.37 4.40 1.99
N MET A 53 6.64 3.69 1.17
CA MET A 53 7.13 3.22 -0.13
C MET A 53 6.75 4.27 -1.18
N VAL A 54 7.77 4.91 -1.73
CA VAL A 54 7.62 5.99 -2.71
C VAL A 54 7.50 5.39 -4.10
N ALA A 55 6.37 5.64 -4.76
CA ALA A 55 6.08 5.13 -6.09
C ALA A 55 6.93 5.81 -7.17
N SER A 56 7.13 5.13 -8.30
CA SER A 56 7.88 5.65 -9.46
C SER A 56 7.19 6.81 -10.18
N SER A 57 5.88 6.95 -9.98
CA SER A 57 5.04 8.01 -10.55
C SER A 57 5.23 9.39 -9.91
N ASN A 58 6.00 9.50 -8.81
CA ASN A 58 6.25 10.78 -8.17
C ASN A 58 7.01 11.74 -9.08
N THR A 59 6.58 13.01 -9.09
CA THR A 59 7.23 14.10 -9.81
C THR A 59 8.20 14.91 -8.94
N PHE A 60 8.13 14.74 -7.62
CA PHE A 60 9.01 15.42 -6.68
C PHE A 60 10.39 14.75 -6.61
N GLN A 61 11.43 15.56 -6.44
CA GLN A 61 12.78 15.08 -6.25
C GLN A 61 12.92 14.29 -4.94
N LYS A 62 13.86 13.37 -4.93
CA LYS A 62 14.14 12.48 -3.78
C LYS A 62 14.40 13.26 -2.51
N GLU A 63 15.17 14.34 -2.59
CA GLU A 63 15.53 15.20 -1.45
C GLU A 63 14.28 15.81 -0.79
N THR A 64 13.32 16.27 -1.60
CA THR A 64 12.04 16.81 -1.10
C THR A 64 11.22 15.74 -0.40
N LEU A 65 11.15 14.53 -0.94
CA LEU A 65 10.42 13.41 -0.33
C LEU A 65 11.12 12.90 0.94
N ASP A 66 12.44 12.87 0.97
CA ASP A 66 13.22 12.54 2.15
C ASP A 66 13.00 13.57 3.27
N ASP A 67 13.01 14.86 2.97
CA ASP A 67 12.69 15.91 3.93
C ASP A 67 11.27 15.81 4.46
N LEU A 68 10.33 15.44 3.59
CA LEU A 68 8.93 15.26 3.96
C LEU A 68 8.73 14.08 4.92
N PHE A 69 9.40 12.95 4.72
CA PHE A 69 9.11 11.70 5.42
C PHE A 69 10.18 11.22 6.40
N SER A 70 11.48 11.30 6.06
CA SER A 70 12.58 10.60 6.75
C SER A 70 12.74 10.92 8.23
N LYS A 71 12.28 12.10 8.68
CA LYS A 71 12.37 12.49 10.10
C LYS A 71 11.43 11.70 11.04
N SER A 72 10.43 11.03 10.49
CA SER A 72 9.37 10.38 11.27
C SER A 72 8.99 8.98 10.79
N GLN A 73 9.31 8.61 9.55
CA GLN A 73 9.02 7.33 8.94
C GLN A 73 10.26 6.71 8.30
N ASN A 74 10.25 5.39 8.11
CA ASN A 74 11.18 4.75 7.20
C ASN A 74 10.73 5.04 5.78
N VAL A 75 11.67 5.36 4.90
CA VAL A 75 11.39 5.64 3.48
C VAL A 75 12.07 4.59 2.62
N CYS A 76 11.32 4.05 1.68
CA CYS A 76 11.77 3.08 0.69
C CYS A 76 11.34 3.55 -0.70
N TYR A 77 12.24 3.49 -1.67
CA TYR A 77 11.94 3.83 -3.05
C TYR A 77 11.74 2.56 -3.87
N THR A 78 10.61 2.45 -4.56
CA THR A 78 10.24 1.26 -5.34
C THR A 78 10.95 1.17 -6.70
N HIS A 79 11.81 2.14 -7.06
CA HIS A 79 12.54 2.12 -8.34
C HIS A 79 13.74 1.17 -8.31
N LYS A 80 14.08 0.67 -9.48
CA LYS A 80 15.20 -0.29 -9.70
C LYS A 80 16.58 0.20 -9.24
N ASP A 81 16.77 1.49 -9.03
CA ASP A 81 18.07 2.09 -8.66
C ASP A 81 18.31 2.19 -7.16
N SER A 82 17.33 1.79 -6.35
CA SER A 82 17.50 1.78 -4.90
C SER A 82 18.30 0.54 -4.45
N LYS A 83 19.62 0.65 -4.49
CA LYS A 83 20.54 -0.36 -3.89
C LYS A 83 20.52 -0.35 -2.36
N ASN A 84 19.55 0.29 -1.72
CA ASN A 84 19.49 0.46 -0.28
C ASN A 84 18.91 -0.79 0.42
N GLU A 85 19.60 -1.23 1.45
CA GLU A 85 19.29 -2.40 2.29
C GLU A 85 17.92 -2.34 2.98
N VAL A 86 17.26 -1.18 2.98
CA VAL A 86 15.92 -0.98 3.57
C VAL A 86 14.83 -1.74 2.81
N THR A 87 15.10 -2.14 1.57
CA THR A 87 14.17 -2.91 0.73
C THR A 87 14.14 -4.41 1.05
N LYS A 88 14.89 -4.89 2.03
CA LYS A 88 14.85 -6.31 2.42
C LYS A 88 13.44 -6.69 2.87
N GLY A 89 12.72 -7.39 2.00
CA GLY A 89 11.36 -7.87 2.21
C GLY A 89 10.29 -7.17 1.36
N TYR A 90 10.63 -6.05 0.69
CA TYR A 90 9.73 -5.41 -0.27
C TYR A 90 10.24 -5.69 -1.69
N GLU A 91 9.62 -6.65 -2.36
CA GLU A 91 9.93 -6.92 -3.76
C GLU A 91 9.25 -5.88 -4.66
N LEU A 92 9.87 -5.59 -5.81
CA LEU A 92 9.25 -4.76 -6.85
C LEU A 92 8.01 -5.47 -7.38
N THR A 93 6.85 -5.01 -6.96
CA THR A 93 5.57 -5.49 -7.49
C THR A 93 5.22 -4.75 -8.77
N LYS A 94 4.46 -5.41 -9.64
CA LYS A 94 3.89 -4.78 -10.83
C LYS A 94 2.39 -4.68 -10.64
N GLY A 95 1.82 -3.53 -11.00
CA GLY A 95 0.38 -3.33 -10.96
C GLY A 95 -0.15 -2.86 -9.60
N ASP A 96 0.72 -2.31 -8.73
CA ASP A 96 0.25 -1.68 -7.50
C ASP A 96 -0.51 -0.38 -7.79
N VAL A 97 -1.33 0.04 -6.82
CA VAL A 97 -2.20 1.22 -6.93
C VAL A 97 -1.37 2.49 -7.01
N ALA A 98 -0.34 2.61 -6.19
CA ALA A 98 0.45 3.82 -6.08
C ALA A 98 1.23 4.16 -7.36
N ASP A 99 1.71 3.15 -8.10
CA ASP A 99 2.39 3.36 -9.37
C ASP A 99 1.43 3.55 -10.55
N ASN A 100 0.27 2.89 -10.54
CA ASN A 100 -0.59 2.81 -11.71
C ASN A 100 -1.71 3.85 -11.77
N TYR A 101 -2.36 4.17 -10.64
CA TYR A 101 -3.49 5.12 -10.67
C TYR A 101 -3.11 6.54 -11.10
N PRO A 102 -1.94 7.10 -10.73
CA PRO A 102 -1.54 8.41 -11.24
C PRO A 102 -1.49 8.51 -12.77
N THR A 103 -1.26 7.40 -13.46
CA THR A 103 -1.21 7.36 -14.93
C THR A 103 -2.55 7.62 -15.62
N LEU A 104 -3.66 7.53 -14.89
CA LEU A 104 -4.99 7.86 -15.40
C LEU A 104 -5.21 9.36 -15.54
N PHE A 105 -4.41 10.19 -14.85
CA PHE A 105 -4.57 11.63 -14.81
C PHE A 105 -3.70 12.31 -15.88
N ARG A 106 -4.31 12.83 -16.94
CA ARG A 106 -3.62 13.25 -18.16
C ARG A 106 -2.80 14.54 -18.04
N ASN A 107 -3.23 15.46 -17.18
CA ASN A 107 -2.70 16.83 -17.12
C ASN A 107 -2.08 17.13 -15.74
N VAL A 108 -1.69 16.11 -15.00
CA VAL A 108 -1.09 16.28 -13.68
C VAL A 108 0.34 16.79 -13.80
N GLU A 109 0.61 17.90 -13.12
CA GLU A 109 1.93 18.53 -13.08
C GLU A 109 2.73 18.09 -11.86
N GLN A 110 2.03 17.83 -10.74
CA GLN A 110 2.64 17.42 -9.48
C GLN A 110 1.96 16.17 -8.93
N VAL A 111 2.75 15.13 -8.68
CA VAL A 111 2.29 13.85 -8.11
C VAL A 111 3.09 13.51 -6.87
N ILE A 112 2.39 13.26 -5.74
CA ILE A 112 2.91 12.54 -4.59
C ILE A 112 2.11 11.26 -4.44
N SER A 113 2.71 10.13 -4.78
CA SER A 113 2.08 8.82 -4.67
C SER A 113 2.94 7.90 -3.81
N VAL A 114 2.34 7.39 -2.75
CA VAL A 114 3.04 6.55 -1.77
C VAL A 114 2.15 5.41 -1.30
N THR A 115 2.76 4.28 -0.97
CA THR A 115 2.14 3.27 -0.13
C THR A 115 2.65 3.44 1.30
N GLN A 116 1.72 3.61 2.26
CA GLN A 116 2.03 3.62 3.68
C GLN A 116 1.79 2.23 4.25
N GLU A 117 2.87 1.48 4.44
CA GLU A 117 2.83 0.11 4.96
C GLU A 117 3.03 0.10 6.47
N PHE A 118 2.03 -0.35 7.22
CA PHE A 118 2.11 -0.54 8.66
C PHE A 118 2.51 -1.96 9.03
N GLY A 119 3.58 -2.09 9.80
CA GLY A 119 3.96 -3.36 10.39
C GLY A 119 2.95 -3.82 11.44
N THR A 120 2.62 -5.11 11.40
CA THR A 120 1.72 -5.76 12.35
C THR A 120 2.44 -6.85 13.13
N TYR A 121 2.43 -8.08 12.65
CA TYR A 121 3.12 -9.20 13.26
C TYR A 121 4.43 -9.52 12.51
N HIS A 122 5.19 -10.46 13.05
CA HIS A 122 6.39 -10.93 12.36
C HIS A 122 6.02 -11.56 11.00
N ASN A 123 6.80 -11.26 9.95
CA ASN A 123 6.50 -11.65 8.56
C ASN A 123 6.19 -13.14 8.39
N LEU A 124 6.84 -14.03 9.15
CA LEU A 124 6.56 -15.46 9.09
C LEU A 124 5.17 -15.81 9.63
N VAL A 125 4.68 -15.07 10.62
CA VAL A 125 3.32 -15.26 11.16
C VAL A 125 2.29 -14.81 10.12
N VAL A 126 2.48 -13.64 9.53
CA VAL A 126 1.62 -13.11 8.45
C VAL A 126 1.59 -14.08 7.26
N ALA A 127 2.77 -14.52 6.80
CA ALA A 127 2.89 -15.46 5.69
C ALA A 127 2.19 -16.80 5.98
N ASN A 128 2.32 -17.32 7.21
CA ASN A 128 1.66 -18.57 7.60
C ASN A 128 0.13 -18.48 7.53
N GLU A 129 -0.45 -17.37 8.01
CA GLU A 129 -1.91 -17.19 7.95
C GLU A 129 -2.41 -17.02 6.52
N LEU A 130 -1.68 -16.30 5.66
CA LEU A 130 -1.97 -16.22 4.23
C LEU A 130 -1.91 -17.61 3.54
N ILE A 131 -0.93 -18.43 3.88
CA ILE A 131 -0.80 -19.79 3.35
C ILE A 131 -1.98 -20.67 3.78
N LYS A 132 -2.37 -20.61 5.05
CA LYS A 132 -3.53 -21.36 5.57
C LYS A 132 -4.82 -20.98 4.84
N GLU A 133 -5.06 -19.68 4.66
CA GLU A 133 -6.23 -19.17 3.93
C GLU A 133 -6.21 -19.63 2.48
N ASN A 134 -5.10 -19.46 1.77
CA ASN A 134 -4.95 -19.88 0.39
C ASN A 134 -5.16 -21.41 0.22
N GLN A 135 -4.65 -22.21 1.14
CA GLN A 135 -4.88 -23.65 1.17
C GLN A 135 -6.35 -23.98 1.41
N ALA A 136 -7.00 -23.32 2.35
CA ALA A 136 -8.41 -23.52 2.64
C ALA A 136 -9.29 -23.15 1.43
N TRP A 137 -8.98 -22.05 0.75
CA TRP A 137 -9.67 -21.60 -0.46
C TRP A 137 -9.56 -22.60 -1.61
N HIS A 138 -8.35 -23.06 -1.90
CA HIS A 138 -8.10 -23.87 -3.09
C HIS A 138 -8.29 -25.39 -2.88
N TYR A 139 -8.15 -25.87 -1.65
CA TYR A 139 -8.11 -27.30 -1.34
C TYR A 139 -9.00 -27.70 -0.16
N GLY A 140 -9.68 -26.73 0.47
CA GLY A 140 -10.60 -27.01 1.57
C GLY A 140 -11.84 -27.79 1.12
N SER A 141 -12.44 -28.54 2.05
CA SER A 141 -13.67 -29.26 1.79
C SER A 141 -14.82 -28.29 1.53
N LYS A 142 -15.61 -28.51 0.47
CA LYS A 142 -16.81 -27.73 0.17
C LYS A 142 -17.73 -27.71 1.41
N GLY A 143 -18.08 -26.52 1.87
CA GLY A 143 -18.97 -26.31 3.01
C GLY A 143 -18.27 -26.13 4.38
N LYS A 144 -16.96 -26.36 4.51
CA LYS A 144 -16.22 -25.92 5.69
C LYS A 144 -15.76 -24.47 5.46
N LYS A 145 -16.31 -23.55 6.25
CA LYS A 145 -15.78 -22.19 6.31
C LYS A 145 -14.41 -22.24 7.01
N TYR A 146 -13.40 -21.64 6.38
CA TYR A 146 -12.15 -21.32 7.04
C TYR A 146 -12.42 -20.29 8.13
N ASP A 147 -11.89 -20.51 9.32
CA ASP A 147 -11.93 -19.51 10.38
C ASP A 147 -10.81 -18.50 10.12
N ASN A 148 -11.18 -17.35 9.60
CA ASN A 148 -10.25 -16.30 9.19
C ASN A 148 -9.95 -15.27 10.29
N ARG A 149 -10.34 -15.54 11.56
CA ARG A 149 -10.08 -14.60 12.66
C ARG A 149 -8.60 -14.31 12.86
N GLU A 150 -7.76 -15.36 12.78
CA GLU A 150 -6.30 -15.20 12.87
C GLU A 150 -5.74 -14.38 11.70
N LEU A 151 -6.24 -14.60 10.49
CA LEU A 151 -5.88 -13.79 9.33
C LEU A 151 -6.24 -12.32 9.52
N TYR A 152 -7.43 -12.02 10.01
CA TYR A 152 -7.84 -10.64 10.33
C TYR A 152 -6.93 -10.02 11.39
N GLU A 153 -6.62 -10.76 12.46
CA GLU A 153 -5.78 -10.25 13.54
C GLU A 153 -4.35 -9.93 13.06
N VAL A 154 -3.76 -10.74 12.18
CA VAL A 154 -2.40 -10.50 11.70
C VAL A 154 -2.29 -9.27 10.76
N PHE A 155 -3.37 -8.89 10.10
CA PHE A 155 -3.41 -7.69 9.27
C PHE A 155 -4.01 -6.48 9.99
N SER A 156 -4.89 -6.71 10.95
CA SER A 156 -5.59 -5.65 11.68
C SER A 156 -5.62 -5.99 13.17
N PRO A 157 -4.54 -5.71 13.91
CA PRO A 157 -4.41 -6.10 15.32
C PRO A 157 -5.38 -5.33 16.22
N ILE A 158 -6.66 -5.65 16.09
CA ILE A 158 -7.80 -4.99 16.74
C ILE A 158 -7.71 -5.11 18.26
N SER A 159 -7.17 -6.21 18.74
CA SER A 159 -6.96 -6.50 20.16
C SER A 159 -5.96 -5.56 20.83
N ASN A 160 -5.06 -4.90 20.06
CA ASN A 160 -4.02 -4.04 20.58
C ASN A 160 -4.35 -2.54 20.39
N ASN A 161 -4.93 -1.92 21.41
CA ASN A 161 -5.30 -0.50 21.40
C ASN A 161 -4.12 0.44 21.14
N GLN A 162 -2.94 0.13 21.68
CA GLN A 162 -1.75 0.96 21.49
C GLN A 162 -1.29 0.95 20.03
N VAL A 163 -1.31 -0.22 19.38
CA VAL A 163 -0.95 -0.35 17.97
C VAL A 163 -1.93 0.42 17.10
N ARG A 164 -3.24 0.29 17.35
CA ARG A 164 -4.27 1.05 16.62
C ARG A 164 -4.07 2.56 16.74
N TYR A 165 -3.79 3.04 17.96
CA TYR A 165 -3.52 4.45 18.21
C TYR A 165 -2.29 4.95 17.43
N GLU A 166 -1.19 4.19 17.46
CA GLU A 166 0.03 4.54 16.71
C GLU A 166 -0.21 4.55 15.19
N MET A 167 -0.95 3.59 14.65
CA MET A 167 -1.31 3.55 13.23
C MET A 167 -2.15 4.77 12.83
N MET A 168 -3.19 5.09 13.59
CA MET A 168 -4.02 6.28 13.35
C MET A 168 -3.19 7.57 13.39
N LYS A 169 -2.40 7.76 14.42
CA LYS A 169 -1.54 8.93 14.59
C LYS A 169 -0.58 9.11 13.41
N ARG A 170 0.03 8.03 12.94
CA ARG A 170 0.99 8.03 11.83
C ARG A 170 0.29 8.24 10.49
N GLY A 171 -0.87 7.63 10.27
CA GLY A 171 -1.69 7.86 9.08
C GLY A 171 -2.09 9.33 8.93
N VAL A 172 -2.62 9.93 10.00
CA VAL A 172 -2.96 11.36 10.01
C VAL A 172 -1.73 12.24 9.78
N LEU A 173 -0.58 11.87 10.35
CA LEU A 173 0.67 12.63 10.15
C LEU A 173 1.11 12.62 8.67
N VAL A 174 1.08 11.46 8.00
CA VAL A 174 1.45 11.35 6.58
C VAL A 174 0.47 12.15 5.71
N PHE A 175 -0.83 11.99 5.94
CA PHE A 175 -1.85 12.78 5.26
C PHE A 175 -1.59 14.29 5.41
N TYR A 176 -1.37 14.77 6.63
CA TYR A 176 -1.14 16.19 6.89
C TYR A 176 0.13 16.72 6.19
N LYS A 177 1.21 15.95 6.21
CA LYS A 177 2.47 16.34 5.55
C LYS A 177 2.29 16.47 4.04
N ILE A 178 1.67 15.47 3.40
CA ILE A 178 1.41 15.48 1.96
C ILE A 178 0.46 16.63 1.61
N PHE A 179 -0.65 16.76 2.32
CA PHE A 179 -1.63 17.81 2.08
C PHE A 179 -1.02 19.21 2.19
N LYS A 180 -0.25 19.48 3.23
CA LYS A 180 0.44 20.75 3.41
C LYS A 180 1.43 21.05 2.27
N ASN A 181 2.16 20.04 1.82
CA ASN A 181 3.11 20.20 0.71
C ASN A 181 2.40 20.48 -0.61
N MET A 182 1.25 19.85 -0.85
CA MET A 182 0.45 20.04 -2.07
C MET A 182 -0.28 21.40 -2.14
N LEU A 183 -0.43 22.11 -1.02
CA LEU A 183 -1.04 23.44 -0.99
C LEU A 183 -0.04 24.58 -1.29
N ASN A 184 1.26 24.34 -1.08
CA ASN A 184 2.34 25.29 -1.36
C ASN A 184 2.83 25.15 -2.80
#